data_8ed48de9423a9162f4b23e7efe6e5f51
#
_entry.id   8ed48de9423a9162f4b23e7efe6e5f51
#
_cell.length_a   1.000
_cell.length_b   1.000
_cell.length_c   1.000
_cell.angle_alpha   90.00
_cell.angle_beta   90.00
_cell.angle_gamma   90.00
#
_symmetry.space_group_name_H-M   'P 1'
#
loop_
_entity.id
_entity.type
_entity.pdbx_description
1 polymer ?
#
loop_
_entity_poly.entity_id
_entity_poly.type
_entity_poly.pdbx_seq_one_letter_code
_entity_poly.pdbx_strand_id
1 'polypeptide(L)'
;FKMEELGAESGDPVADARKAVQAGENSFDVILAGNSINPMITDGMLLDLNAMPYMNLTRPWYDQNANVSLSIGHKLFISCGELNIMDNDATWSILFNKAMAEDLGFDSFYDMVKAGTWTQDVLLSAMEAAAIDINGDGKRDASDQWGNVGEGFDVMGYMIGAGARCFAKDENDMP
;
A
#
# COMPACT_ATOMS: atom_id res chain seq x y z
N PHE A 1 -11.42 -22.19 -18.55
CA PHE A 1 -11.02 -20.98 -17.83
C PHE A 1 -11.35 -19.76 -18.73
N LYS A 2 -12.16 -18.84 -18.23
CA LYS A 2 -12.56 -17.62 -18.93
C LYS A 2 -12.21 -16.45 -18.04
N MET A 3 -11.49 -15.48 -18.57
CA MET A 3 -11.27 -14.18 -17.92
C MET A 3 -12.17 -13.14 -18.58
N GLU A 4 -12.87 -12.39 -17.77
CA GLU A 4 -13.61 -11.21 -18.18
C GLU A 4 -13.06 -10.00 -17.43
N GLU A 5 -12.79 -8.93 -18.16
CA GLU A 5 -12.45 -7.66 -17.57
C GLU A 5 -13.76 -6.90 -17.28
N LEU A 6 -14.00 -6.64 -15.99
CA LEU A 6 -15.15 -5.87 -15.53
C LEU A 6 -14.73 -4.44 -15.21
N GLY A 7 -15.60 -3.50 -15.48
CA GLY A 7 -15.43 -2.12 -15.04
C GLY A 7 -14.85 -1.16 -16.06
N ALA A 8 -14.47 -1.63 -17.26
CA ALA A 8 -14.08 -0.74 -18.34
C ALA A 8 -15.22 0.24 -18.75
N GLU A 9 -16.47 -0.20 -18.61
CA GLU A 9 -17.65 0.60 -18.96
C GLU A 9 -18.27 1.33 -17.77
N SER A 10 -18.28 0.71 -16.57
CA SER A 10 -18.90 1.28 -15.36
C SER A 10 -17.94 2.12 -14.51
N GLY A 11 -16.63 1.92 -14.67
CA GLY A 11 -15.60 2.56 -13.85
C GLY A 11 -15.48 1.99 -12.43
N ASP A 12 -16.36 1.05 -12.02
CA ASP A 12 -16.31 0.41 -10.71
C ASP A 12 -16.63 -1.10 -10.82
N PRO A 13 -15.59 -1.94 -11.04
CA PRO A 13 -15.77 -3.38 -11.19
C PRO A 13 -16.31 -4.06 -9.92
N VAL A 14 -16.02 -3.52 -8.74
CA VAL A 14 -16.53 -4.08 -7.47
C VAL A 14 -18.02 -3.83 -7.34
N ALA A 15 -18.51 -2.65 -7.72
CA ALA A 15 -19.93 -2.36 -7.71
C ALA A 15 -20.72 -3.24 -8.68
N ASP A 16 -20.18 -3.53 -9.86
CA ASP A 16 -20.83 -4.41 -10.83
C ASP A 16 -20.82 -5.86 -10.37
N ALA A 17 -19.70 -6.34 -9.83
CA ALA A 17 -19.62 -7.67 -9.22
C ALA A 17 -20.62 -7.84 -8.07
N ARG A 18 -20.75 -6.83 -7.22
CA ARG A 18 -21.70 -6.81 -6.11
C ARG A 18 -23.15 -6.91 -6.59
N LYS A 19 -23.52 -6.17 -7.64
CA LYS A 19 -24.87 -6.25 -8.24
C LYS A 19 -25.16 -7.64 -8.79
N ALA A 20 -24.21 -8.25 -9.51
CA ALA A 20 -24.36 -9.59 -10.07
C ALA A 20 -24.56 -10.64 -8.96
N VAL A 21 -23.79 -10.60 -7.89
CA VAL A 21 -23.95 -11.48 -6.73
C VAL A 21 -25.32 -11.27 -6.07
N GLN A 22 -25.76 -10.01 -5.89
CA GLN A 22 -27.10 -9.70 -5.34
C GLN A 22 -28.23 -10.17 -6.23
N ALA A 23 -28.04 -10.15 -7.55
CA ALA A 23 -29.01 -10.68 -8.51
C ALA A 23 -29.05 -12.22 -8.57
N GLY A 24 -28.14 -12.90 -7.86
CA GLY A 24 -27.99 -14.35 -7.93
C GLY A 24 -27.38 -14.85 -9.24
N GLU A 25 -26.69 -13.99 -9.95
CA GLU A 25 -25.97 -14.34 -11.16
C GLU A 25 -24.66 -15.05 -10.81
N ASN A 26 -24.36 -16.13 -11.52
CA ASN A 26 -23.10 -16.87 -11.40
C ASN A 26 -22.17 -16.53 -12.58
N SER A 27 -21.83 -15.24 -12.70
CA SER A 27 -21.10 -14.73 -13.85
C SER A 27 -19.58 -14.89 -13.72
N PHE A 28 -19.06 -14.96 -12.50
CA PHE A 28 -17.62 -15.10 -12.22
C PHE A 28 -17.37 -15.80 -10.87
N ASP A 29 -16.21 -16.43 -10.78
CA ASP A 29 -15.78 -17.20 -9.61
C ASP A 29 -14.73 -16.44 -8.78
N VAL A 30 -13.93 -15.58 -9.39
CA VAL A 30 -12.81 -14.83 -8.78
C VAL A 30 -12.84 -13.39 -9.27
N ILE A 31 -12.57 -12.48 -8.36
CA ILE A 31 -12.44 -11.04 -8.62
C ILE A 31 -11.02 -10.62 -8.32
N LEU A 32 -10.36 -9.98 -9.27
CA LEU A 32 -9.11 -9.25 -9.04
C LEU A 32 -9.48 -7.78 -8.79
N ALA A 33 -9.60 -7.42 -7.52
CA ALA A 33 -10.01 -6.08 -7.10
C ALA A 33 -8.77 -5.28 -6.65
N GLY A 34 -8.63 -4.07 -7.16
CA GLY A 34 -7.56 -3.16 -6.72
C GLY A 34 -7.87 -2.56 -5.36
N ASN A 35 -9.04 -1.96 -5.22
CA ASN A 35 -9.49 -1.31 -4.00
C ASN A 35 -11.02 -1.45 -3.85
N SER A 36 -11.58 -0.89 -2.77
CA SER A 36 -13.04 -0.82 -2.55
C SER A 36 -13.76 -2.15 -2.37
N ILE A 37 -13.05 -3.26 -2.08
CA ILE A 37 -13.64 -4.58 -1.87
C ILE A 37 -14.41 -4.72 -0.53
N ASN A 38 -14.15 -3.81 0.42
CA ASN A 38 -14.70 -3.86 1.78
C ASN A 38 -16.22 -4.04 1.85
N PRO A 39 -17.05 -3.39 1.00
CA PRO A 39 -18.49 -3.62 1.01
C PRO A 39 -18.89 -5.08 0.74
N MET A 40 -18.15 -5.81 -0.09
CA MET A 40 -18.45 -7.23 -0.36
C MET A 40 -18.11 -8.12 0.84
N ILE A 41 -17.10 -7.74 1.62
CA ILE A 41 -16.76 -8.44 2.88
C ILE A 41 -17.88 -8.23 3.90
N THR A 42 -18.30 -7.00 4.11
CA THR A 42 -19.34 -6.66 5.09
C THR A 42 -20.71 -7.21 4.73
N ASP A 43 -21.00 -7.33 3.44
CA ASP A 43 -22.25 -7.92 2.94
C ASP A 43 -22.20 -9.47 2.90
N GLY A 44 -21.08 -10.08 3.30
CA GLY A 44 -20.92 -11.54 3.33
C GLY A 44 -20.90 -12.20 1.94
N MET A 45 -20.45 -11.48 0.92
CA MET A 45 -20.45 -11.94 -0.47
C MET A 45 -19.17 -12.70 -0.86
N LEU A 46 -18.16 -12.69 -0.01
CA LEU A 46 -16.87 -13.34 -0.25
C LEU A 46 -16.75 -14.61 0.58
N LEU A 47 -16.11 -15.62 0.00
CA LEU A 47 -15.80 -16.86 0.67
C LEU A 47 -14.50 -16.73 1.49
N ASP A 48 -14.41 -17.46 2.58
CA ASP A 48 -13.18 -17.60 3.36
C ASP A 48 -12.15 -18.40 2.55
N LEU A 49 -11.06 -17.75 2.16
CA LEU A 49 -9.99 -18.35 1.37
C LEU A 49 -9.27 -19.48 2.11
N ASN A 50 -9.27 -19.47 3.46
CA ASN A 50 -8.70 -20.56 4.26
C ASN A 50 -9.51 -21.85 4.14
N ALA A 51 -10.80 -21.74 3.81
CA ALA A 51 -11.69 -22.89 3.64
C ALA A 51 -11.74 -23.41 2.19
N MET A 52 -11.09 -22.73 1.25
CA MET A 52 -11.15 -23.10 -0.17
C MET A 52 -10.33 -24.37 -0.46
N PRO A 53 -10.94 -25.37 -1.12
CA PRO A 53 -10.22 -26.57 -1.51
C PRO A 53 -9.14 -26.22 -2.54
N TYR A 54 -8.00 -26.91 -2.45
CA TYR A 54 -6.84 -26.77 -3.35
C TYR A 54 -6.11 -25.41 -3.29
N MET A 55 -6.51 -24.51 -2.40
CA MET A 55 -5.78 -23.29 -2.10
C MET A 55 -4.81 -23.50 -0.93
N ASN A 56 -3.53 -23.22 -1.17
CA ASN A 56 -2.53 -23.24 -0.10
C ASN A 56 -1.90 -21.86 0.04
N LEU A 57 -2.46 -21.08 0.95
CA LEU A 57 -2.07 -19.70 1.20
C LEU A 57 -0.69 -19.53 1.86
N THR A 58 -0.06 -20.64 2.28
CA THR A 58 1.31 -20.61 2.84
C THR A 58 2.41 -20.68 1.75
N ARG A 59 2.01 -20.76 0.49
CA ARG A 59 2.96 -20.77 -0.63
C ARG A 59 3.65 -19.41 -0.78
N PRO A 60 4.94 -19.42 -1.22
CA PRO A 60 5.77 -18.20 -1.24
C PRO A 60 5.29 -17.10 -2.19
N TRP A 61 4.42 -17.41 -3.12
CA TRP A 61 3.82 -16.41 -4.02
C TRP A 61 2.64 -15.63 -3.42
N TYR A 62 2.19 -15.98 -2.20
CA TYR A 62 1.27 -15.16 -1.42
C TYR A 62 2.03 -14.31 -0.43
N ASP A 63 1.64 -13.05 -0.27
CA ASP A 63 2.19 -12.19 0.78
C ASP A 63 1.68 -12.64 2.16
N GLN A 64 2.59 -13.25 2.94
CA GLN A 64 2.26 -13.79 4.25
C GLN A 64 1.94 -12.68 5.26
N ASN A 65 2.58 -11.52 5.16
CA ASN A 65 2.32 -10.39 6.04
C ASN A 65 0.94 -9.78 5.75
N ALA A 66 0.59 -9.66 4.46
CA ALA A 66 -0.74 -9.22 4.05
C ALA A 66 -1.80 -10.21 4.52
N ASN A 67 -1.62 -11.51 4.35
CA ASN A 67 -2.57 -12.52 4.80
C ASN A 67 -2.84 -12.43 6.31
N VAL A 68 -1.80 -12.26 7.13
CA VAL A 68 -1.94 -12.07 8.59
C VAL A 68 -2.63 -10.75 8.91
N SER A 69 -2.29 -9.69 8.20
CA SER A 69 -2.83 -8.35 8.48
C SER A 69 -4.29 -8.19 8.03
N LEU A 70 -4.67 -8.83 6.95
CA LEU A 70 -6.01 -8.72 6.34
C LEU A 70 -7.02 -9.76 6.84
N SER A 71 -6.60 -10.74 7.65
CA SER A 71 -7.55 -11.67 8.28
C SER A 71 -8.45 -10.94 9.28
N ILE A 72 -9.67 -11.41 9.44
CA ILE A 72 -10.65 -10.90 10.40
C ILE A 72 -11.37 -12.10 11.02
N GLY A 73 -11.27 -12.26 12.32
CA GLY A 73 -11.87 -13.40 13.03
C GLY A 73 -11.36 -14.74 12.50
N HIS A 74 -10.05 -14.83 12.21
CA HIS A 74 -9.37 -15.99 11.65
C HIS A 74 -9.83 -16.38 10.22
N LYS A 75 -10.57 -15.52 9.53
CA LYS A 75 -10.98 -15.71 8.14
C LYS A 75 -10.22 -14.76 7.23
N LEU A 76 -9.90 -15.23 6.03
CA LEU A 76 -9.25 -14.42 5.01
C LEU A 76 -10.15 -14.32 3.78
N PHE A 77 -10.60 -13.12 3.45
CA PHE A 77 -11.49 -12.87 2.31
C PHE A 77 -10.78 -12.33 1.08
N ILE A 78 -9.58 -11.78 1.28
CA ILE A 78 -8.72 -11.23 0.23
C ILE A 78 -7.29 -11.66 0.48
N SER A 79 -6.53 -11.88 -0.57
CA SER A 79 -5.10 -12.19 -0.50
C SER A 79 -4.36 -11.45 -1.59
N CYS A 80 -3.13 -11.06 -1.32
CA CYS A 80 -2.21 -10.43 -2.26
C CYS A 80 -1.04 -11.37 -2.57
N GLY A 81 -0.34 -11.09 -3.64
CA GLY A 81 0.87 -11.83 -3.99
C GLY A 81 1.19 -11.72 -5.47
N GLU A 82 2.14 -12.50 -5.93
CA GLU A 82 2.73 -12.45 -7.29
C GLU A 82 1.75 -12.77 -8.44
N LEU A 83 0.51 -13.14 -8.13
CA LEU A 83 -0.56 -13.22 -9.14
C LEU A 83 -1.05 -11.85 -9.61
N ASN A 84 -0.75 -10.82 -8.83
CA ASN A 84 -1.12 -9.45 -9.12
C ASN A 84 0.14 -8.59 -9.18
N ILE A 85 0.40 -8.00 -10.34
CA ILE A 85 1.54 -7.11 -10.56
C ILE A 85 1.47 -5.83 -9.71
N MET A 86 0.27 -5.45 -9.24
CA MET A 86 0.03 -4.20 -8.52
C MET A 86 0.78 -4.09 -7.19
N ASP A 87 1.10 -5.18 -6.51
CA ASP A 87 1.85 -5.15 -5.26
C ASP A 87 3.29 -4.67 -5.49
N ASN A 88 3.88 -4.99 -6.64
CA ASN A 88 5.19 -4.49 -7.05
C ASN A 88 5.13 -3.08 -7.66
N ASP A 89 4.13 -2.81 -8.50
CA ASP A 89 3.97 -1.50 -9.15
C ASP A 89 3.61 -0.39 -8.17
N ALA A 90 2.90 -0.73 -7.09
CA ALA A 90 2.50 0.20 -6.04
C ALA A 90 3.53 0.32 -4.89
N THR A 91 4.75 -0.16 -5.08
CA THR A 91 5.81 -0.05 -4.07
C THR A 91 6.15 1.42 -3.81
N TRP A 92 5.99 1.84 -2.58
CA TRP A 92 6.38 3.18 -2.17
C TRP A 92 7.90 3.33 -2.15
N SER A 93 8.38 4.40 -2.74
CA SER A 93 9.80 4.73 -2.78
C SER A 93 10.03 6.22 -2.57
N ILE A 94 11.15 6.56 -1.94
CA ILE A 94 11.59 7.94 -1.79
C ILE A 94 12.56 8.24 -2.93
N LEU A 95 12.17 9.15 -3.81
CA LEU A 95 13.04 9.68 -4.84
C LEU A 95 13.81 10.88 -4.28
N PHE A 96 15.10 10.98 -4.56
CA PHE A 96 15.92 12.10 -4.10
C PHE A 96 16.89 12.59 -5.17
N ASN A 97 17.24 13.86 -5.08
CA ASN A 97 18.27 14.48 -5.93
C ASN A 97 19.64 14.15 -5.35
N LYS A 98 20.40 13.30 -6.05
CA LYS A 98 21.74 12.84 -5.62
C LYS A 98 22.73 13.97 -5.48
N ALA A 99 22.80 14.88 -6.48
CA ALA A 99 23.71 16.00 -6.44
C ALA A 99 23.44 16.92 -5.25
N MET A 100 22.15 17.20 -4.99
CA MET A 100 21.76 18.00 -3.83
C MET A 100 22.13 17.32 -2.51
N ALA A 101 21.97 16.01 -2.39
CA ALA A 101 22.36 15.28 -1.17
C ALA A 101 23.88 15.37 -0.93
N GLU A 102 24.71 15.23 -1.99
CA GLU A 102 26.17 15.39 -1.94
C GLU A 102 26.56 16.83 -1.57
N ASP A 103 25.95 17.84 -2.20
CA ASP A 103 26.21 19.26 -1.93
C ASP A 103 25.87 19.66 -0.49
N LEU A 104 24.85 19.01 0.10
CA LEU A 104 24.46 19.19 1.50
C LEU A 104 25.30 18.37 2.48
N GLY A 105 26.27 17.59 1.98
CA GLY A 105 27.23 16.83 2.80
C GLY A 105 26.66 15.51 3.35
N PHE A 106 25.61 14.98 2.79
CA PHE A 106 25.11 13.67 3.17
C PHE A 106 25.89 12.55 2.48
N ASP A 107 26.20 11.49 3.24
CA ASP A 107 26.68 10.23 2.68
C ASP A 107 25.63 9.60 1.75
N SER A 108 26.08 8.60 0.96
CA SER A 108 25.18 7.85 0.08
C SER A 108 24.02 7.24 0.85
N PHE A 109 22.80 7.68 0.57
CA PHE A 109 21.58 7.10 1.19
C PHE A 109 21.44 5.61 0.89
N TYR A 110 21.93 5.13 -0.26
CA TYR A 110 21.97 3.70 -0.58
C TYR A 110 22.90 2.92 0.38
N ASP A 111 24.02 3.50 0.74
CA ASP A 111 24.97 2.84 1.66
C ASP A 111 24.45 2.90 3.10
N MET A 112 23.77 3.97 3.48
CA MET A 112 23.05 4.05 4.77
C MET A 112 21.98 2.97 4.88
N VAL A 113 21.19 2.72 3.82
CA VAL A 113 20.20 1.62 3.80
C VAL A 113 20.87 0.27 3.96
N LYS A 114 21.96 0.00 3.21
CA LYS A 114 22.69 -1.27 3.33
C LYS A 114 23.34 -1.46 4.71
N ALA A 115 23.78 -0.38 5.32
CA ALA A 115 24.37 -0.40 6.65
C ALA A 115 23.32 -0.45 7.79
N GLY A 116 22.03 -0.30 7.49
CA GLY A 116 20.97 -0.22 8.48
C GLY A 116 20.97 1.09 9.29
N THR A 117 21.60 2.14 8.77
CA THR A 117 21.69 3.46 9.42
C THR A 117 20.71 4.48 8.82
N TRP A 118 19.97 4.10 7.78
CA TRP A 118 18.89 4.92 7.24
C TRP A 118 17.72 4.92 8.20
N THR A 119 17.39 6.07 8.78
CA THR A 119 16.33 6.26 9.77
C THR A 119 15.44 7.43 9.38
N GLN A 120 14.30 7.57 10.03
CA GLN A 120 13.44 8.74 9.84
C GLN A 120 14.11 10.04 10.30
N ASP A 121 15.00 10.00 11.30
CA ASP A 121 15.74 11.17 11.73
C ASP A 121 16.73 11.64 10.64
N VAL A 122 17.38 10.71 9.94
CA VAL A 122 18.24 11.03 8.79
C VAL A 122 17.41 11.64 7.67
N LEU A 123 16.26 11.06 7.35
CA LEU A 123 15.34 11.61 6.35
C LEU A 123 14.90 13.03 6.72
N LEU A 124 14.46 13.25 7.96
CA LEU A 124 14.05 14.57 8.44
C LEU A 124 15.19 15.58 8.36
N SER A 125 16.40 15.21 8.77
CA SER A 125 17.58 16.06 8.66
C SER A 125 17.90 16.45 7.23
N ALA A 126 17.74 15.51 6.28
CA ALA A 126 17.93 15.79 4.85
C ALA A 126 16.84 16.75 4.31
N MET A 127 15.58 16.54 4.72
CA MET A 127 14.46 17.43 4.36
C MET A 127 14.67 18.84 4.90
N GLU A 128 15.09 18.98 6.15
CA GLU A 128 15.36 20.27 6.78
C GLU A 128 16.53 21.00 6.12
N ALA A 129 17.63 20.30 5.84
CA ALA A 129 18.79 20.86 5.17
C ALA A 129 18.48 21.34 3.74
N ALA A 130 17.58 20.63 3.05
CA ALA A 130 17.16 20.98 1.69
C ALA A 130 16.11 22.10 1.63
N ALA A 131 15.46 22.44 2.74
CA ALA A 131 14.40 23.43 2.78
C ALA A 131 14.99 24.86 2.92
N ILE A 132 15.02 25.63 1.83
CA ILE A 132 15.67 26.95 1.75
C ILE A 132 14.65 28.01 1.34
N ASP A 133 14.62 29.13 2.09
CA ASP A 133 13.93 30.36 1.70
C ASP A 133 14.85 31.08 0.69
N ILE A 134 14.55 30.94 -0.61
CA ILE A 134 15.41 31.43 -1.69
C ILE A 134 15.35 32.95 -1.80
N ASN A 135 14.16 33.54 -1.63
CA ASN A 135 13.94 34.97 -1.79
C ASN A 135 14.17 35.77 -0.50
N GLY A 136 14.30 35.11 0.67
CA GLY A 136 14.59 35.72 1.97
C GLY A 136 13.44 36.52 2.56
N ASP A 137 12.20 36.24 2.15
CA ASP A 137 11.02 36.98 2.61
C ASP A 137 10.40 36.43 3.91
N GLY A 138 10.94 35.30 4.40
CA GLY A 138 10.49 34.61 5.62
C GLY A 138 9.17 33.87 5.48
N LYS A 139 8.65 33.72 4.26
CA LYS A 139 7.47 32.91 3.97
C LYS A 139 7.88 31.64 3.23
N ARG A 140 7.08 30.61 3.37
CA ARG A 140 7.24 29.37 2.60
C ARG A 140 6.19 29.33 1.50
N ASP A 141 6.64 29.48 0.24
CA ASP A 141 5.77 29.46 -0.92
C ASP A 141 6.43 28.83 -2.16
N ALA A 142 5.82 28.96 -3.33
CA ALA A 142 6.27 28.35 -4.57
C ALA A 142 7.61 28.90 -5.11
N SER A 143 8.13 30.02 -4.58
CA SER A 143 9.43 30.58 -4.93
C SER A 143 10.60 29.96 -4.11
N ASP A 144 10.30 29.08 -3.15
CA ASP A 144 11.28 28.48 -2.27
C ASP A 144 11.65 27.08 -2.66
N GLN A 145 12.76 26.59 -2.09
CA GLN A 145 13.15 25.19 -2.19
C GLN A 145 12.53 24.39 -1.03
N TRP A 146 11.86 23.34 -1.37
CA TRP A 146 11.22 22.44 -0.42
C TRP A 146 12.07 21.21 -0.17
N GLY A 147 12.17 20.79 1.07
CA GLY A 147 12.90 19.59 1.46
C GLY A 147 12.19 18.29 1.13
N ASN A 148 10.87 18.37 0.99
CA ASN A 148 10.04 17.23 0.58
C ASN A 148 8.82 17.71 -0.19
N VAL A 149 8.43 16.90 -1.18
CA VAL A 149 7.17 17.06 -1.91
C VAL A 149 6.50 15.70 -1.95
N GLY A 150 5.24 15.64 -1.59
CA GLY A 150 4.47 14.40 -1.56
C GLY A 150 2.99 14.69 -1.41
N GLU A 151 2.19 13.66 -1.50
CA GLU A 151 0.76 13.72 -1.26
C GLU A 151 0.45 13.46 0.22
N GLY A 152 -0.71 13.93 0.69
CA GLY A 152 -1.14 13.69 2.08
C GLY A 152 -1.22 12.20 2.45
N PHE A 153 -1.42 11.34 1.46
CA PHE A 153 -1.45 9.89 1.64
C PHE A 153 -0.07 9.28 1.93
N ASP A 154 1.02 9.92 1.53
CA ASP A 154 2.39 9.42 1.74
C ASP A 154 2.76 9.31 3.22
N VAL A 155 2.06 10.02 4.10
CA VAL A 155 2.21 9.89 5.56
C VAL A 155 2.06 8.43 6.02
N MET A 156 1.21 7.65 5.34
CA MET A 156 1.02 6.23 5.64
C MET A 156 2.29 5.42 5.38
N GLY A 157 3.03 5.75 4.29
CA GLY A 157 4.32 5.13 3.99
C GLY A 157 5.35 5.39 5.07
N TYR A 158 5.44 6.63 5.56
CA TYR A 158 6.34 6.98 6.67
C TYR A 158 5.97 6.26 7.97
N MET A 159 4.67 6.17 8.30
CA MET A 159 4.21 5.45 9.49
C MET A 159 4.54 3.96 9.42
N ILE A 160 4.27 3.31 8.30
CA ILE A 160 4.55 1.89 8.08
C ILE A 160 6.07 1.66 8.11
N GLY A 161 6.85 2.51 7.45
CA GLY A 161 8.31 2.46 7.47
C GLY A 161 8.92 2.62 8.88
N ALA A 162 8.25 3.34 9.78
CA ALA A 162 8.60 3.43 11.19
C ALA A 162 8.18 2.21 12.03
N GLY A 163 7.56 1.20 11.42
CA GLY A 163 7.02 0.04 12.13
C GLY A 163 5.68 0.31 12.83
N ALA A 164 5.06 1.47 12.59
CA ALA A 164 3.74 1.76 13.13
C ALA A 164 2.67 0.92 12.42
N ARG A 165 1.63 0.58 13.15
CA ARG A 165 0.44 -0.09 12.62
C ARG A 165 -0.78 0.76 12.92
N CYS A 166 -1.66 0.91 11.92
CA CYS A 166 -2.91 1.64 12.11
C CYS A 166 -3.86 0.93 13.07
N PHE A 167 -3.82 -0.40 13.08
CA PHE A 167 -4.67 -1.24 13.92
C PHE A 167 -3.84 -2.38 14.51
N ALA A 168 -4.09 -2.69 15.77
CA ALA A 168 -3.65 -3.93 16.40
C ALA A 168 -4.84 -4.87 16.46
N LYS A 169 -4.59 -6.17 16.39
CA LYS A 169 -5.63 -7.19 16.53
C LYS A 169 -5.57 -7.81 17.92
N ASP A 170 -6.73 -8.19 18.43
CA ASP A 170 -6.87 -8.95 19.67
C ASP A 170 -6.58 -10.45 19.46
N GLU A 171 -6.75 -11.25 20.51
CA GLU A 171 -6.57 -12.70 20.49
C GLU A 171 -7.57 -13.45 19.59
N ASN A 172 -8.68 -12.81 19.22
CA ASN A 172 -9.70 -13.33 18.32
C ASN A 172 -9.50 -12.86 16.88
N ASP A 173 -8.34 -12.26 16.57
CA ASP A 173 -8.03 -11.69 15.25
C ASP A 173 -8.98 -10.56 14.83
N MET A 174 -9.51 -9.81 15.80
CA MET A 174 -10.36 -8.65 15.58
C MET A 174 -9.58 -7.35 15.77
N PRO A 175 -9.75 -6.34 14.87
CA PRO A 175 -9.11 -5.04 15.00
C PRO A 175 -9.65 -4.22 16.16
#